data_1e39c3f52305b300ca4485d09068775b
#
_entry.id   1e39c3f52305b300ca4485d09068775b
#
_cell.length_a   1.000
_cell.length_b   1.000
_cell.length_c   1.000
_cell.angle_alpha   90.00
_cell.angle_beta   90.00
_cell.angle_gamma   90.00
#
_symmetry.space_group_name_H-M   'P 1'
#
loop_
_entity.id
_entity.type
_entity.pdbx_description
1 polymer ?
#
loop_
_entity_poly.entity_id
_entity_poly.type
_entity_poly.pdbx_seq_one_letter_code
_entity_poly.pdbx_strand_id
1 'polypeptide(L)'
;MFNEVLKSFPMIKVTSFMTIRNVIHNAPRGPEPFGEERERISLKVSDDKLKAYMTLYVYDEELKAENRLELVKEILSALTKEGIVYGINTKLLAGPLKSGVEYVIAEGIPPVNGTDAEVKMYELAELKPQVVDENNVNHYELNLINHVMAGDWLGERKDPTPGTPGKSVTGKVIPAIPGRNIPLLYDRKSVKEIYENGVTTLISRKNGAVYYKGD
;
A
#
# COMPACT_ATOMS: atom_id res chain seq x y z
N MET A 1 -18.59 -11.30 38.04
CA MET A 1 -20.05 -11.13 38.30
C MET A 1 -20.68 -10.06 37.39
N PHE A 2 -20.43 -8.74 37.52
CA PHE A 2 -21.05 -7.71 36.65
C PHE A 2 -20.71 -7.88 35.15
N ASN A 3 -19.44 -8.08 34.83
CA ASN A 3 -19.00 -8.30 33.43
C ASN A 3 -19.57 -9.59 32.81
N GLU A 4 -19.94 -10.58 33.61
CA GLU A 4 -20.61 -11.79 33.12
C GLU A 4 -22.08 -11.53 32.81
N VAL A 5 -22.73 -10.71 33.62
CA VAL A 5 -24.10 -10.26 33.34
C VAL A 5 -24.14 -9.44 32.05
N LEU A 6 -23.19 -8.53 31.85
CA LEU A 6 -23.12 -7.74 30.61
C LEU A 6 -22.89 -8.58 29.34
N LYS A 7 -22.23 -9.72 29.45
CA LYS A 7 -22.11 -10.65 28.30
C LYS A 7 -23.46 -11.20 27.83
N SER A 8 -24.42 -11.33 28.74
CA SER A 8 -25.79 -11.75 28.41
C SER A 8 -26.61 -10.64 27.73
N PHE A 9 -26.08 -9.41 27.67
CA PHE A 9 -26.75 -8.27 27.07
C PHE A 9 -25.83 -7.57 26.05
N PRO A 10 -25.50 -8.20 24.90
CA PRO A 10 -24.52 -7.71 23.94
C PRO A 10 -24.90 -6.35 23.34
N MET A 11 -26.20 -6.02 23.32
CA MET A 11 -26.73 -4.76 22.80
C MET A 11 -26.49 -3.55 23.72
N ILE A 12 -25.99 -3.76 24.95
CA ILE A 12 -25.77 -2.66 25.90
C ILE A 12 -24.31 -2.19 25.81
N LYS A 13 -24.13 -0.90 25.50
CA LYS A 13 -22.87 -0.18 25.63
C LYS A 13 -22.87 0.58 26.95
N VAL A 14 -22.05 0.16 27.90
CA VAL A 14 -21.91 0.90 29.17
C VAL A 14 -21.20 2.23 28.89
N THR A 15 -21.85 3.33 29.24
CA THR A 15 -21.33 4.69 29.09
C THR A 15 -20.86 5.29 30.41
N SER A 16 -21.39 4.81 31.57
CA SER A 16 -21.01 5.26 32.89
C SER A 16 -20.86 4.13 33.90
N PHE A 17 -19.63 3.72 34.15
CA PHE A 17 -19.32 2.80 35.25
C PHE A 17 -19.53 3.43 36.63
N MET A 18 -19.42 4.76 36.74
CA MET A 18 -19.66 5.47 38.02
C MET A 18 -21.11 5.37 38.43
N THR A 19 -22.05 5.52 37.47
CA THR A 19 -23.49 5.33 37.75
C THR A 19 -23.76 3.93 38.27
N ILE A 20 -23.21 2.90 37.61
CA ILE A 20 -23.37 1.50 38.09
C ILE A 20 -22.87 1.34 39.51
N ARG A 21 -21.66 1.86 39.80
CA ARG A 21 -21.08 1.80 41.15
C ARG A 21 -21.96 2.51 42.17
N ASN A 22 -22.47 3.70 41.84
CA ASN A 22 -23.37 4.47 42.72
C ASN A 22 -24.66 3.73 43.00
N VAL A 23 -25.27 3.15 41.98
CA VAL A 23 -26.51 2.35 42.13
C VAL A 23 -26.31 1.15 43.06
N ILE A 24 -25.19 0.45 42.91
CA ILE A 24 -24.86 -0.71 43.75
C ILE A 24 -24.64 -0.33 45.23
N HIS A 25 -23.99 0.84 45.50
CA HIS A 25 -23.62 1.24 46.86
C HIS A 25 -24.68 2.06 47.57
N ASN A 26 -25.41 2.89 46.84
CA ASN A 26 -26.29 3.90 47.44
C ASN A 26 -27.80 3.64 47.26
N ALA A 27 -28.16 2.58 46.51
CA ALA A 27 -29.55 2.20 46.21
C ALA A 27 -30.45 3.40 45.93
N PRO A 28 -30.24 4.16 44.81
CA PRO A 28 -30.96 5.39 44.50
C PRO A 28 -32.47 5.13 44.38
N ARG A 29 -33.26 6.17 44.63
CA ARG A 29 -34.75 6.07 44.68
C ARG A 29 -35.38 5.92 43.27
N GLY A 30 -34.61 5.93 42.19
CA GLY A 30 -35.11 5.82 40.82
C GLY A 30 -34.09 5.21 39.85
N PRO A 31 -34.51 4.88 38.62
CA PRO A 31 -33.61 4.35 37.59
C PRO A 31 -32.63 5.43 37.13
N GLU A 32 -31.36 5.07 37.05
CA GLU A 32 -30.30 5.92 36.49
C GLU A 32 -29.75 5.28 35.21
N PRO A 33 -29.63 6.07 34.13
CA PRO A 33 -29.07 5.56 32.87
C PRO A 33 -27.57 5.29 33.02
N PHE A 34 -27.13 4.08 32.69
CA PHE A 34 -25.73 3.69 32.75
C PHE A 34 -25.15 3.26 31.39
N GLY A 35 -26.00 3.16 30.37
CA GLY A 35 -25.61 2.70 29.06
C GLY A 35 -26.54 3.14 27.96
N GLU A 36 -26.11 2.87 26.75
CA GLU A 36 -26.81 3.13 25.50
C GLU A 36 -27.04 1.80 24.78
N GLU A 37 -28.07 1.74 23.93
CA GLU A 37 -28.27 0.64 23.02
C GLU A 37 -27.22 0.69 21.91
N ARG A 38 -26.58 -0.45 21.60
CA ARG A 38 -25.65 -0.59 20.49
C ARG A 38 -26.38 -0.95 19.21
N GLU A 39 -25.83 -0.51 18.10
CA GLU A 39 -26.20 -1.07 16.80
C GLU A 39 -25.82 -2.56 16.75
N ARG A 40 -26.74 -3.40 16.27
CA ARG A 40 -26.56 -4.85 16.17
C ARG A 40 -25.36 -5.23 15.31
N ILE A 41 -25.15 -4.48 14.24
CA ILE A 41 -24.04 -4.65 13.27
C ILE A 41 -23.28 -3.34 13.21
N SER A 42 -22.08 -3.33 13.78
CA SER A 42 -21.18 -2.18 13.68
C SER A 42 -20.19 -2.42 12.55
N LEU A 43 -20.16 -1.52 11.59
CA LEU A 43 -19.24 -1.55 10.46
C LEU A 43 -18.26 -0.39 10.56
N LYS A 44 -17.00 -0.67 10.24
CA LYS A 44 -15.93 0.33 10.14
C LYS A 44 -15.13 0.09 8.90
N VAL A 45 -14.85 1.12 8.15
CA VAL A 45 -13.96 1.07 6.98
C VAL A 45 -12.63 1.72 7.37
N SER A 46 -11.51 1.10 7.00
CA SER A 46 -10.17 1.67 7.19
C SER A 46 -10.00 2.97 6.40
N ASP A 47 -9.11 3.85 6.85
CA ASP A 47 -8.87 5.16 6.21
C ASP A 47 -8.42 5.01 4.76
N ASP A 48 -7.64 3.99 4.44
CA ASP A 48 -7.21 3.63 3.10
C ASP A 48 -8.30 2.96 2.25
N LYS A 49 -9.46 2.64 2.84
CA LYS A 49 -10.59 1.95 2.23
C LYS A 49 -10.27 0.56 1.67
N LEU A 50 -9.20 -0.05 2.17
CA LEU A 50 -8.80 -1.39 1.78
C LEU A 50 -9.39 -2.49 2.65
N LYS A 51 -9.84 -2.16 3.87
CA LYS A 51 -10.47 -3.13 4.77
C LYS A 51 -11.77 -2.60 5.34
N ALA A 52 -12.73 -3.50 5.49
CA ALA A 52 -13.93 -3.25 6.27
C ALA A 52 -13.99 -4.23 7.42
N TYR A 53 -14.25 -3.71 8.61
CA TYR A 53 -14.38 -4.45 9.84
C TYR A 53 -15.84 -4.51 10.26
N MET A 54 -16.26 -5.63 10.79
CA MET A 54 -17.59 -5.88 11.29
C MET A 54 -17.51 -6.41 12.71
N THR A 55 -18.31 -5.83 13.60
CA THR A 55 -18.56 -6.37 14.94
C THR A 55 -20.05 -6.61 15.10
N LEU A 56 -20.43 -7.81 15.54
CA LEU A 56 -21.82 -8.17 15.80
C LEU A 56 -22.10 -8.02 17.29
N TYR A 57 -23.24 -7.42 17.63
CA TYR A 57 -23.77 -7.35 18.98
C TYR A 57 -25.15 -7.98 19.01
N VAL A 58 -25.16 -9.31 18.92
CA VAL A 58 -26.36 -10.15 18.82
C VAL A 58 -26.33 -11.23 19.89
N TYR A 59 -27.48 -11.79 20.22
CA TYR A 59 -27.56 -12.90 21.19
C TYR A 59 -27.06 -14.22 20.59
N ASP A 60 -26.58 -15.12 21.43
CA ASP A 60 -26.03 -16.41 20.99
C ASP A 60 -27.06 -17.28 20.25
N GLU A 61 -28.35 -17.12 20.55
CA GLU A 61 -29.46 -17.79 19.82
C GLU A 61 -29.51 -17.39 18.36
N GLU A 62 -29.21 -16.13 18.05
CA GLU A 62 -29.21 -15.60 16.67
C GLU A 62 -28.02 -16.08 15.84
N LEU A 63 -26.95 -16.48 16.54
CA LEU A 63 -25.75 -17.05 15.90
C LEU A 63 -25.90 -18.54 15.55
N LYS A 64 -26.97 -19.20 16.00
CA LYS A 64 -27.24 -20.61 15.67
C LYS A 64 -27.58 -20.77 14.19
N ALA A 65 -27.31 -21.96 13.65
CA ALA A 65 -27.50 -22.26 12.24
C ALA A 65 -28.92 -21.98 11.72
N GLU A 66 -29.91 -22.16 12.56
CA GLU A 66 -31.34 -21.99 12.23
C GLU A 66 -31.70 -20.52 11.88
N ASN A 67 -31.10 -19.55 12.58
CA ASN A 67 -31.38 -18.13 12.44
C ASN A 67 -30.37 -17.41 11.53
N ARG A 68 -29.38 -18.16 11.04
CA ARG A 68 -28.23 -17.60 10.36
C ARG A 68 -28.54 -16.94 9.03
N LEU A 69 -29.52 -17.47 8.30
CA LEU A 69 -29.87 -16.94 7.00
C LEU A 69 -30.40 -15.50 7.09
N GLU A 70 -31.20 -15.22 8.12
CA GLU A 70 -31.71 -13.87 8.40
C GLU A 70 -30.57 -12.93 8.79
N LEU A 71 -29.71 -13.34 9.72
CA LEU A 71 -28.55 -12.56 10.13
C LEU A 71 -27.62 -12.22 8.95
N VAL A 72 -27.37 -13.19 8.06
CA VAL A 72 -26.54 -12.95 6.86
C VAL A 72 -27.19 -11.94 5.92
N LYS A 73 -28.52 -11.99 5.72
CA LYS A 73 -29.24 -10.99 4.92
C LYS A 73 -29.14 -9.61 5.54
N GLU A 74 -29.26 -9.51 6.85
CA GLU A 74 -29.14 -8.26 7.60
C GLU A 74 -27.72 -7.67 7.46
N ILE A 75 -26.68 -8.52 7.59
CA ILE A 75 -25.28 -8.12 7.37
C ILE A 75 -25.07 -7.61 5.94
N LEU A 76 -25.53 -8.33 4.92
CA LEU A 76 -25.38 -7.92 3.54
C LEU A 76 -26.11 -6.61 3.24
N SER A 77 -27.29 -6.42 3.84
CA SER A 77 -28.03 -5.15 3.75
C SER A 77 -27.27 -4.00 4.40
N ALA A 78 -26.69 -4.23 5.58
CA ALA A 78 -25.86 -3.22 6.27
C ALA A 78 -24.61 -2.87 5.47
N LEU A 79 -23.90 -3.87 4.90
CA LEU A 79 -22.74 -3.67 4.03
C LEU A 79 -23.11 -2.81 2.81
N THR A 80 -24.25 -3.11 2.18
CA THR A 80 -24.72 -2.35 1.01
C THR A 80 -25.05 -0.91 1.38
N LYS A 81 -25.70 -0.69 2.53
CA LYS A 81 -26.03 0.65 3.05
C LYS A 81 -24.77 1.48 3.30
N GLU A 82 -23.70 0.87 3.81
CA GLU A 82 -22.41 1.51 4.03
C GLU A 82 -21.55 1.59 2.73
N GLY A 83 -22.08 1.12 1.60
CA GLY A 83 -21.41 1.16 0.31
C GLY A 83 -20.26 0.16 0.19
N ILE A 84 -20.19 -0.88 1.02
CA ILE A 84 -19.20 -1.95 0.95
C ILE A 84 -19.73 -2.99 -0.04
N VAL A 85 -19.12 -3.02 -1.24
CA VAL A 85 -19.62 -3.82 -2.37
C VAL A 85 -18.55 -4.72 -3.00
N TYR A 86 -17.31 -4.61 -2.54
CA TYR A 86 -16.20 -5.35 -3.12
C TYR A 86 -15.39 -6.11 -2.06
N GLY A 87 -14.93 -7.31 -2.43
CA GLY A 87 -14.04 -8.13 -1.59
C GLY A 87 -14.71 -8.71 -0.34
N ILE A 88 -16.04 -8.84 -0.31
CA ILE A 88 -16.80 -9.39 0.83
C ILE A 88 -16.40 -10.86 1.06
N ASN A 89 -16.01 -11.17 2.29
CA ASN A 89 -15.62 -12.51 2.72
C ASN A 89 -16.84 -13.39 3.02
N THR A 90 -17.41 -13.99 1.98
CA THR A 90 -18.56 -14.88 2.10
C THR A 90 -18.26 -16.16 2.90
N LYS A 91 -16.99 -16.61 2.93
CA LYS A 91 -16.58 -17.77 3.76
C LYS A 91 -16.68 -17.46 5.25
N LEU A 92 -16.35 -16.23 5.65
CA LEU A 92 -16.52 -15.77 7.02
C LEU A 92 -18.00 -15.80 7.41
N LEU A 93 -18.89 -15.33 6.52
CA LEU A 93 -20.34 -15.34 6.75
C LEU A 93 -20.91 -16.75 6.86
N ALA A 94 -20.32 -17.74 6.23
CA ALA A 94 -20.69 -19.15 6.34
C ALA A 94 -20.07 -19.83 7.57
N GLY A 95 -18.96 -19.31 8.11
CA GLY A 95 -18.24 -19.87 9.27
C GLY A 95 -18.85 -19.49 10.63
N PRO A 96 -18.34 -19.98 11.76
CA PRO A 96 -18.83 -19.62 13.09
C PRO A 96 -18.52 -18.17 13.42
N LEU A 97 -19.54 -17.38 13.71
CA LEU A 97 -19.43 -16.01 14.19
C LEU A 97 -19.66 -15.95 15.72
N LYS A 98 -19.07 -14.94 16.36
CA LYS A 98 -19.24 -14.68 17.80
C LYS A 98 -19.61 -13.23 18.01
N SER A 99 -20.48 -12.98 18.99
CA SER A 99 -20.83 -11.64 19.41
C SER A 99 -19.65 -10.92 20.07
N GLY A 100 -19.50 -9.62 19.81
CA GLY A 100 -18.43 -8.80 20.39
C GLY A 100 -17.05 -9.01 19.79
N VAL A 101 -16.91 -9.81 18.74
CA VAL A 101 -15.62 -10.04 18.04
C VAL A 101 -15.58 -9.22 16.76
N GLU A 102 -14.47 -8.55 16.53
CA GLU A 102 -14.22 -7.81 15.28
C GLU A 102 -13.69 -8.76 14.20
N TYR A 103 -14.30 -8.71 13.02
CA TYR A 103 -13.94 -9.50 11.85
C TYR A 103 -13.62 -8.61 10.67
N VAL A 104 -12.63 -8.99 9.85
CA VAL A 104 -12.43 -8.39 8.53
C VAL A 104 -13.47 -8.98 7.58
N ILE A 105 -14.52 -8.21 7.31
CA ILE A 105 -15.66 -8.66 6.49
C ILE A 105 -15.45 -8.42 5.00
N ALA A 106 -14.64 -7.43 4.63
CA ALA A 106 -14.29 -7.19 3.24
C ALA A 106 -12.84 -6.72 3.11
N GLU A 107 -12.19 -7.09 2.01
CA GLU A 107 -10.82 -6.73 1.72
C GLU A 107 -10.67 -6.31 0.26
N GLY A 108 -10.13 -5.11 0.03
CA GLY A 108 -9.81 -4.54 -1.26
C GLY A 108 -8.47 -5.05 -1.80
N ILE A 109 -8.11 -4.57 -2.97
CA ILE A 109 -6.81 -4.82 -3.60
C ILE A 109 -5.98 -3.54 -3.48
N PRO A 110 -4.82 -3.57 -2.81
CA PRO A 110 -3.95 -2.40 -2.75
C PRO A 110 -3.36 -2.07 -4.12
N PRO A 111 -3.13 -0.79 -4.44
CA PRO A 111 -2.39 -0.42 -5.65
C PRO A 111 -0.93 -0.85 -5.53
N VAL A 112 -0.33 -1.21 -6.64
CA VAL A 112 1.11 -1.46 -6.76
C VAL A 112 1.72 -0.30 -7.52
N ASN A 113 2.58 0.48 -6.86
CA ASN A 113 3.23 1.62 -7.50
C ASN A 113 4.18 1.17 -8.60
N GLY A 114 4.36 2.02 -9.59
CA GLY A 114 5.33 1.82 -10.65
C GLY A 114 6.76 1.94 -10.14
N THR A 115 7.68 1.34 -10.89
CA THR A 115 9.12 1.47 -10.67
C THR A 115 9.66 2.67 -11.43
N ASP A 116 10.58 3.41 -10.83
CA ASP A 116 11.27 4.53 -11.48
C ASP A 116 12.10 4.03 -12.68
N ALA A 117 12.39 4.93 -13.61
CA ALA A 117 13.34 4.65 -14.68
C ALA A 117 14.70 4.27 -14.11
N GLU A 118 15.31 3.25 -14.67
CA GLU A 118 16.65 2.79 -14.30
C GLU A 118 17.66 3.23 -15.39
N VAL A 119 18.69 3.96 -14.99
CA VAL A 119 19.73 4.45 -15.89
C VAL A 119 21.04 3.77 -15.58
N LYS A 120 21.67 3.21 -16.61
CA LYS A 120 23.03 2.69 -16.56
C LYS A 120 23.87 3.44 -17.57
N MET A 121 24.99 3.97 -17.15
CA MET A 121 25.89 4.72 -18.01
C MET A 121 27.23 4.02 -18.14
N TYR A 122 27.94 4.32 -19.22
CA TYR A 122 29.32 3.91 -19.43
C TYR A 122 30.18 4.37 -18.24
N GLU A 123 30.89 3.43 -17.61
CA GLU A 123 31.74 3.73 -16.46
C GLU A 123 33.05 4.39 -16.96
N LEU A 124 33.28 5.64 -16.56
CA LEU A 124 34.55 6.29 -16.80
C LEU A 124 35.63 5.69 -15.87
N ALA A 125 36.75 5.27 -16.45
CA ALA A 125 37.89 4.82 -15.64
C ALA A 125 38.37 5.98 -14.74
N GLU A 126 38.46 5.76 -13.43
CA GLU A 126 39.06 6.73 -12.51
C GLU A 126 40.52 6.94 -12.87
N LEU A 127 40.90 8.17 -13.15
CA LEU A 127 42.31 8.59 -13.30
C LEU A 127 42.95 8.56 -11.90
N LYS A 128 43.45 7.42 -11.45
CA LYS A 128 44.31 7.35 -10.28
C LYS A 128 45.69 7.81 -10.71
N PRO A 129 46.26 8.88 -10.15
CA PRO A 129 47.64 9.25 -10.41
C PRO A 129 48.53 8.12 -9.88
N GLN A 130 49.12 7.35 -10.78
CA GLN A 130 50.21 6.46 -10.39
C GLN A 130 51.42 7.34 -10.13
N VAL A 131 51.85 7.39 -8.90
CA VAL A 131 53.15 7.97 -8.54
C VAL A 131 54.22 7.00 -9.03
N VAL A 132 54.66 7.21 -10.23
CA VAL A 132 55.85 6.57 -10.74
C VAL A 132 56.98 7.56 -10.60
N ASP A 133 57.93 7.25 -9.70
CA ASP A 133 59.21 7.92 -9.42
C ASP A 133 59.38 9.41 -9.78
N GLU A 134 59.95 10.17 -8.84
CA GLU A 134 60.03 11.66 -8.83
C GLU A 134 60.75 12.31 -10.03
N ASN A 135 61.21 11.55 -11.05
CA ASN A 135 61.99 12.11 -12.16
C ASN A 135 61.47 11.82 -13.58
N ASN A 136 60.35 11.14 -13.75
CA ASN A 136 59.80 10.89 -15.08
C ASN A 136 58.28 10.90 -15.06
N VAL A 137 57.70 12.11 -15.13
CA VAL A 137 56.27 12.27 -15.40
C VAL A 137 56.05 11.90 -16.87
N ASN A 138 55.69 10.63 -17.12
CA ASN A 138 55.33 10.21 -18.46
C ASN A 138 53.95 10.77 -18.80
N HIS A 139 53.92 11.94 -19.40
CA HIS A 139 52.67 12.63 -19.86
C HIS A 139 51.90 11.80 -20.91
N TYR A 140 52.45 10.70 -21.41
CA TYR A 140 51.83 9.82 -22.38
C TYR A 140 50.87 8.78 -21.75
N GLU A 141 50.98 8.48 -20.45
CA GLU A 141 50.05 7.57 -19.76
C GLU A 141 48.81 8.26 -19.22
N LEU A 142 48.72 9.57 -19.28
CA LEU A 142 47.50 10.33 -19.07
C LEU A 142 46.45 10.10 -20.16
N ASN A 143 46.74 9.29 -21.16
CA ASN A 143 45.84 8.86 -22.23
C ASN A 143 44.92 7.68 -21.87
N LEU A 144 44.62 7.44 -20.61
CA LEU A 144 43.41 6.70 -20.20
C LEU A 144 42.15 7.59 -20.39
N ILE A 145 42.12 8.30 -21.49
CA ILE A 145 40.89 8.90 -21.99
C ILE A 145 40.01 7.71 -22.33
N ASN A 146 38.79 7.71 -21.76
CA ASN A 146 37.78 6.70 -22.03
C ASN A 146 37.36 6.77 -23.51
N HIS A 147 38.16 6.15 -24.36
CA HIS A 147 37.98 6.14 -25.81
C HIS A 147 36.89 5.13 -26.18
N VAL A 148 36.00 5.59 -27.05
CA VAL A 148 34.95 4.78 -27.65
C VAL A 148 35.02 4.90 -29.16
N MET A 149 34.62 3.85 -29.85
CA MET A 149 34.47 3.82 -31.30
C MET A 149 33.01 4.09 -31.69
N ALA A 150 32.81 4.46 -32.94
CA ALA A 150 31.47 4.53 -33.50
C ALA A 150 30.81 3.14 -33.42
N GLY A 151 29.61 3.11 -32.82
CA GLY A 151 28.88 1.87 -32.53
C GLY A 151 28.97 1.38 -31.09
N ASP A 152 29.91 1.90 -30.30
CA ASP A 152 30.05 1.49 -28.90
C ASP A 152 28.87 1.97 -28.03
N TRP A 153 28.52 1.13 -27.06
CA TRP A 153 27.50 1.43 -26.06
C TRP A 153 27.98 2.49 -25.08
N LEU A 154 27.11 3.50 -24.81
CA LEU A 154 27.39 4.61 -23.92
C LEU A 154 26.48 4.64 -22.70
N GLY A 155 25.38 3.96 -22.75
CA GLY A 155 24.44 3.89 -21.66
C GLY A 155 23.07 3.36 -22.09
N GLU A 156 22.26 3.07 -21.13
CA GLU A 156 20.86 2.66 -21.35
C GLU A 156 19.94 3.17 -20.25
N ARG A 157 18.71 3.34 -20.60
CA ARG A 157 17.63 3.66 -19.66
C ARG A 157 16.47 2.72 -19.90
N LYS A 158 16.01 2.06 -18.84
CA LYS A 158 14.74 1.38 -18.85
C LYS A 158 13.63 2.37 -18.51
N ASP A 159 12.53 2.28 -19.22
CA ASP A 159 11.37 3.13 -18.97
C ASP A 159 10.75 2.83 -17.60
N PRO A 160 10.20 3.86 -16.93
CA PRO A 160 9.44 3.65 -15.71
C PRO A 160 8.15 2.88 -15.99
N THR A 161 7.61 2.19 -14.99
CA THR A 161 6.33 1.51 -15.14
C THR A 161 5.18 2.35 -14.58
N PRO A 162 3.96 2.24 -15.14
CA PRO A 162 2.82 3.01 -14.66
C PRO A 162 2.27 2.51 -13.30
N GLY A 163 2.70 1.32 -12.85
CA GLY A 163 2.10 0.63 -11.72
C GLY A 163 0.76 -0.05 -12.07
N THR A 164 0.16 -0.65 -11.07
CA THR A 164 -1.14 -1.33 -11.21
C THR A 164 -2.12 -0.72 -10.21
N PRO A 165 -3.27 -0.19 -10.67
CA PRO A 165 -4.26 0.38 -9.78
C PRO A 165 -4.89 -0.70 -8.88
N GLY A 166 -5.22 -0.32 -7.66
CA GLY A 166 -5.95 -1.12 -6.70
C GLY A 166 -7.46 -0.91 -6.77
N LYS A 167 -8.18 -1.57 -5.87
CA LYS A 167 -9.63 -1.44 -5.75
C LYS A 167 -10.05 -1.45 -4.28
N SER A 168 -10.79 -0.44 -3.86
CA SER A 168 -11.29 -0.32 -2.50
C SER A 168 -12.44 -1.28 -2.21
N VAL A 169 -12.77 -1.49 -0.94
CA VAL A 169 -13.97 -2.24 -0.51
C VAL A 169 -15.28 -1.58 -0.98
N THR A 170 -15.25 -0.30 -1.30
CA THR A 170 -16.40 0.42 -1.91
C THR A 170 -16.47 0.28 -3.43
N GLY A 171 -15.61 -0.55 -4.03
CA GLY A 171 -15.57 -0.79 -5.47
C GLY A 171 -14.86 0.29 -6.29
N LYS A 172 -14.38 1.36 -5.67
CA LYS A 172 -13.67 2.46 -6.35
C LYS A 172 -12.23 2.05 -6.67
N VAL A 173 -11.74 2.49 -7.83
CA VAL A 173 -10.35 2.31 -8.22
C VAL A 173 -9.46 3.20 -7.35
N ILE A 174 -8.37 2.63 -6.84
CA ILE A 174 -7.31 3.36 -6.14
C ILE A 174 -6.15 3.49 -7.12
N PRO A 175 -5.80 4.72 -7.56
CA PRO A 175 -4.73 4.91 -8.54
C PRO A 175 -3.37 4.47 -7.96
N ALA A 176 -2.54 3.87 -8.79
CA ALA A 176 -1.13 3.66 -8.49
C ALA A 176 -0.34 4.94 -8.78
N ILE A 177 0.75 5.15 -8.07
CA ILE A 177 1.71 6.21 -8.37
C ILE A 177 2.63 5.67 -9.46
N PRO A 178 2.70 6.32 -10.65
CA PRO A 178 3.62 5.91 -11.70
C PRO A 178 5.06 6.17 -11.29
N GLY A 179 5.98 5.34 -11.77
CA GLY A 179 7.41 5.55 -11.60
C GLY A 179 7.87 6.86 -12.26
N ARG A 180 8.91 7.47 -11.69
CA ARG A 180 9.48 8.72 -12.18
C ARG A 180 10.31 8.44 -13.44
N ASN A 181 10.14 9.29 -14.45
CA ASN A 181 10.96 9.27 -15.65
C ASN A 181 12.25 10.06 -15.39
N ILE A 182 13.39 9.47 -15.78
CA ILE A 182 14.71 10.11 -15.73
C ILE A 182 15.13 10.34 -17.19
N PRO A 183 15.15 11.60 -17.69
CA PRO A 183 15.56 11.88 -19.05
C PRO A 183 17.05 11.62 -19.23
N LEU A 184 17.45 11.08 -20.39
CA LEU A 184 18.84 11.00 -20.80
C LEU A 184 19.22 12.31 -21.51
N LEU A 185 20.23 12.99 -20.99
CA LEU A 185 20.80 14.20 -21.61
C LEU A 185 22.09 13.81 -22.36
N TYR A 186 22.12 14.05 -23.67
CA TYR A 186 23.25 13.70 -24.50
C TYR A 186 23.34 14.60 -25.73
N ASP A 187 24.55 14.73 -26.33
CA ASP A 187 24.74 15.46 -27.57
C ASP A 187 24.30 14.60 -28.77
N ARG A 188 23.24 15.03 -29.44
CA ARG A 188 22.69 14.34 -30.63
C ARG A 188 23.62 14.27 -31.84
N LYS A 189 24.68 15.09 -31.86
CA LYS A 189 25.67 15.05 -32.95
C LYS A 189 26.64 13.90 -32.82
N SER A 190 26.96 13.52 -31.56
CA SER A 190 27.95 12.46 -31.25
C SER A 190 27.31 11.18 -30.75
N VAL A 191 26.04 11.21 -30.31
CA VAL A 191 25.34 10.08 -29.77
C VAL A 191 24.07 9.76 -30.58
N LYS A 192 23.81 8.46 -30.80
CA LYS A 192 22.60 7.93 -31.41
C LYS A 192 21.77 7.25 -30.32
N GLU A 193 20.49 7.55 -30.29
CA GLU A 193 19.49 6.88 -29.45
C GLU A 193 18.81 5.76 -30.24
N ILE A 194 18.65 4.60 -29.62
CA ILE A 194 17.88 3.47 -30.12
C ILE A 194 16.88 3.09 -29.04
N TYR A 195 15.60 3.03 -29.39
CA TYR A 195 14.56 2.64 -28.48
C TYR A 195 13.95 1.30 -28.91
N GLU A 196 14.02 0.31 -28.01
CA GLU A 196 13.45 -1.02 -28.24
C GLU A 196 12.91 -1.60 -26.91
N ASN A 197 11.68 -2.10 -26.94
CA ASN A 197 11.06 -2.83 -25.81
C ASN A 197 11.14 -2.12 -24.44
N GLY A 198 10.93 -0.80 -24.41
CA GLY A 198 10.99 -0.02 -23.16
C GLY A 198 12.40 0.29 -22.68
N VAL A 199 13.42 0.03 -23.51
CA VAL A 199 14.82 0.38 -23.24
C VAL A 199 15.31 1.37 -24.28
N THR A 200 15.83 2.49 -23.79
CA THR A 200 16.54 3.47 -24.60
C THR A 200 18.04 3.22 -24.47
N THR A 201 18.71 2.88 -25.56
CA THR A 201 20.16 2.66 -25.61
C THR A 201 20.86 3.81 -26.31
N LEU A 202 21.94 4.31 -25.73
CA LEU A 202 22.80 5.33 -26.30
C LEU A 202 24.04 4.69 -26.93
N ILE A 203 24.30 5.01 -28.18
CA ILE A 203 25.43 4.48 -28.96
C ILE A 203 26.25 5.62 -29.53
N SER A 204 27.57 5.50 -29.49
CA SER A 204 28.46 6.49 -30.12
C SER A 204 28.30 6.51 -31.63
N ARG A 205 28.23 7.72 -32.20
CA ARG A 205 28.26 7.96 -33.68
C ARG A 205 29.66 8.15 -34.22
N LYS A 206 30.64 8.42 -33.33
CA LYS A 206 31.99 8.85 -33.70
C LYS A 206 33.01 8.18 -32.78
N ASN A 207 34.25 8.04 -33.29
CA ASN A 207 35.37 7.74 -32.44
C ASN A 207 35.72 8.98 -31.60
N GLY A 208 36.00 8.81 -30.33
CA GLY A 208 36.37 9.90 -29.45
C GLY A 208 36.39 9.54 -27.99
N ALA A 209 36.54 10.52 -27.13
CA ALA A 209 36.52 10.36 -25.69
C ALA A 209 35.10 10.63 -25.14
N VAL A 210 34.66 9.78 -24.19
CA VAL A 210 33.45 10.02 -23.42
C VAL A 210 33.75 10.89 -22.23
N TYR A 211 32.92 11.91 -22.02
CA TYR A 211 32.93 12.71 -20.81
C TYR A 211 31.50 13.01 -20.36
N TYR A 212 31.32 13.14 -19.07
CA TYR A 212 30.06 13.63 -18.50
C TYR A 212 30.20 15.10 -18.18
N LYS A 213 29.24 15.90 -18.64
CA LYS A 213 29.11 17.28 -18.21
C LYS A 213 28.32 17.24 -16.91
N GLY A 214 29.00 17.53 -15.80
CA GLY A 214 28.31 17.72 -14.52
C GLY A 214 27.37 18.91 -14.58
N ASP A 215 26.27 18.83 -13.85
CA ASP A 215 25.39 19.97 -13.59
C ASP A 215 26.08 20.98 -12.67
#